data_f718ba9efad4b42f0f043e2e6d85c7a4
#
_entry.id   f718ba9efad4b42f0f043e2e6d85c7a4
#
_cell.length_a   1.000
_cell.length_b   1.000
_cell.length_c   1.000
_cell.angle_alpha   90.00
_cell.angle_beta   90.00
_cell.angle_gamma   90.00
#
_symmetry.space_group_name_H-M   'P 1'
#
loop_
_entity.id
_entity.type
_entity.pdbx_description
1 polymer ?
#
loop_
_entity_poly.entity_id
_entity_poly.type
_entity_poly.pdbx_seq_one_letter_code
_entity_poly.pdbx_strand_id
1 'polypeptide(L)'
;MYFKNNNMSFLILVRHGQSVWNLEKRFTGWVDVDLTEKGKFEAEKAGLLIKNENIKIDFYFSSLQLRAIHTLKIIKKVLNDKKNFIKAWQLNERHYGALTGLNKVEMTKKIGEDKVHEFRRSWDVKPEALDKESPYHPLNIDTYKEIPIELIPSTESLKDTSHRVLKLFQDX
;
A
#
# COMPACT_ATOMS: atom_id res chain seq x y z
N MET A 1 -39.31 -1.37 26.09
CA MET A 1 -38.49 -2.23 25.21
C MET A 1 -37.44 -1.36 24.54
N TYR A 2 -36.19 -1.37 25.05
CA TYR A 2 -35.11 -0.56 24.48
C TYR A 2 -34.46 -1.33 23.33
N PHE A 3 -34.70 -0.91 22.11
CA PHE A 3 -33.92 -1.40 20.96
C PHE A 3 -32.55 -0.74 21.00
N LYS A 4 -31.54 -1.42 21.49
CA LYS A 4 -30.17 -1.03 21.25
C LYS A 4 -29.91 -1.21 19.74
N ASN A 5 -29.94 -0.15 18.99
CA ASN A 5 -29.39 -0.13 17.64
C ASN A 5 -27.87 -0.30 17.78
N ASN A 6 -27.43 -1.54 17.74
CA ASN A 6 -26.00 -1.84 17.61
C ASN A 6 -25.61 -1.54 16.15
N ASN A 7 -25.40 -0.26 15.85
CA ASN A 7 -24.77 0.14 14.60
C ASN A 7 -23.28 -0.22 14.70
N MET A 8 -22.98 -1.48 14.40
CA MET A 8 -21.57 -1.89 14.27
C MET A 8 -21.04 -1.39 12.93
N SER A 9 -19.94 -0.64 12.98
CA SER A 9 -19.18 -0.24 11.81
C SER A 9 -18.03 -1.22 11.62
N PHE A 10 -17.77 -1.62 10.38
CA PHE A 10 -16.69 -2.52 10.03
C PHE A 10 -15.63 -1.78 9.22
N LEU A 11 -14.38 -2.01 9.55
CA LEU A 11 -13.24 -1.61 8.73
C LEU A 11 -12.59 -2.88 8.18
N ILE A 12 -12.57 -3.00 6.86
CA ILE A 12 -11.95 -4.14 6.16
C ILE A 12 -10.62 -3.66 5.57
N LEU A 13 -9.51 -4.18 6.08
CA LEU A 13 -8.17 -3.87 5.61
C LEU A 13 -7.69 -5.01 4.72
N VAL A 14 -7.36 -4.68 3.48
CA VAL A 14 -6.89 -5.65 2.49
C VAL A 14 -5.51 -5.24 1.99
N ARG A 15 -4.56 -6.16 2.06
CA ARG A 15 -3.28 -5.98 1.41
C ARG A 15 -3.41 -6.38 -0.07
N HIS A 16 -2.74 -5.65 -0.97
CA HIS A 16 -2.71 -5.98 -2.39
C HIS A 16 -2.14 -7.38 -2.63
N GLY A 17 -2.53 -8.02 -3.71
CA GLY A 17 -1.97 -9.31 -4.15
C GLY A 17 -0.49 -9.18 -4.52
N GLN A 18 0.15 -10.32 -4.79
CA GLN A 18 1.56 -10.36 -5.17
C GLN A 18 1.83 -9.43 -6.36
N SER A 19 2.78 -8.50 -6.19
CA SER A 19 3.24 -7.65 -7.28
C SER A 19 4.49 -8.24 -7.96
N VAL A 20 4.85 -7.69 -9.13
CA VAL A 20 6.05 -8.10 -9.88
C VAL A 20 7.29 -8.01 -8.98
N TRP A 21 7.45 -6.91 -8.23
CA TRP A 21 8.62 -6.74 -7.37
C TRP A 21 8.54 -7.54 -6.06
N ASN A 22 7.35 -7.98 -5.63
CA ASN A 22 7.26 -8.98 -4.55
C ASN A 22 7.85 -10.31 -5.04
N LEU A 23 7.51 -10.72 -6.26
CA LEU A 23 8.04 -11.94 -6.88
C LEU A 23 9.57 -11.86 -7.02
N GLU A 24 10.07 -10.71 -7.46
CA GLU A 24 11.52 -10.48 -7.62
C GLU A 24 12.27 -10.23 -6.30
N LYS A 25 11.55 -10.18 -5.17
CA LYS A 25 12.10 -9.91 -3.83
C LYS A 25 12.79 -8.54 -3.73
N ARG A 26 12.25 -7.53 -4.40
CA ARG A 26 12.80 -6.17 -4.39
C ARG A 26 12.05 -5.28 -3.40
N PHE A 27 12.76 -4.28 -2.87
CA PHE A 27 12.12 -3.21 -2.09
C PHE A 27 11.31 -2.34 -3.04
N THR A 28 10.00 -2.27 -2.86
CA THR A 28 9.09 -1.60 -3.81
C THR A 28 8.78 -0.15 -3.41
N GLY A 29 8.20 0.02 -2.24
CA GLY A 29 7.81 1.35 -1.76
C GLY A 29 6.87 2.04 -2.75
N TRP A 30 7.30 3.19 -3.28
CA TRP A 30 6.48 4.01 -4.17
C TRP A 30 6.66 3.70 -5.67
N VAL A 31 7.53 2.75 -6.04
CA VAL A 31 7.61 2.33 -7.45
C VAL A 31 6.28 1.68 -7.83
N ASP A 32 5.73 2.06 -8.98
CA ASP A 32 4.36 1.71 -9.36
C ASP A 32 4.31 0.47 -10.25
N VAL A 33 4.65 -0.69 -9.67
CA VAL A 33 4.58 -1.99 -10.33
C VAL A 33 3.22 -2.64 -10.10
N ASP A 34 2.78 -3.41 -11.08
CA ASP A 34 1.47 -4.05 -11.06
C ASP A 34 1.51 -5.46 -10.45
N LEU A 35 0.35 -6.09 -10.37
CA LEU A 35 0.16 -7.46 -9.89
C LEU A 35 0.72 -8.49 -10.88
N THR A 36 1.18 -9.61 -10.34
CA THR A 36 1.38 -10.84 -11.12
C THR A 36 0.04 -11.55 -11.32
N GLU A 37 -0.01 -12.58 -12.18
CA GLU A 37 -1.21 -13.43 -12.31
C GLU A 37 -1.59 -14.07 -10.99
N LYS A 38 -0.59 -14.48 -10.20
CA LYS A 38 -0.83 -14.99 -8.83
C LYS A 38 -1.49 -13.91 -7.97
N GLY A 39 -1.00 -12.66 -8.05
CA GLY A 39 -1.56 -11.53 -7.29
C GLY A 39 -3.03 -11.26 -7.66
N LYS A 40 -3.38 -11.38 -8.93
CA LYS A 40 -4.77 -11.25 -9.39
C LYS A 40 -5.65 -12.34 -8.77
N PHE A 41 -5.17 -13.58 -8.77
CA PHE A 41 -5.88 -14.72 -8.17
C PHE A 41 -6.05 -14.52 -6.65
N GLU A 42 -5.03 -14.01 -5.97
CA GLU A 42 -5.11 -13.69 -4.54
C GLU A 42 -6.19 -12.62 -4.28
N ALA A 43 -6.30 -11.62 -5.16
CA ALA A 43 -7.34 -10.59 -5.07
C ALA A 43 -8.74 -11.18 -5.26
N GLU A 44 -8.91 -12.13 -6.19
CA GLU A 44 -10.19 -12.83 -6.38
C GLU A 44 -10.57 -13.60 -5.11
N LYS A 45 -9.62 -14.31 -4.52
CA LYS A 45 -9.85 -15.04 -3.25
C LYS A 45 -10.28 -14.08 -2.13
N ALA A 46 -9.62 -12.94 -2.00
CA ALA A 46 -9.97 -11.93 -1.01
C ALA A 46 -11.42 -11.44 -1.23
N GLY A 47 -11.78 -11.20 -2.50
CA GLY A 47 -13.14 -10.82 -2.85
C GLY A 47 -14.17 -11.86 -2.44
N LEU A 48 -13.88 -13.15 -2.65
CA LEU A 48 -14.77 -14.25 -2.24
C LEU A 48 -14.92 -14.33 -0.72
N LEU A 49 -13.82 -14.14 0.02
CA LEU A 49 -13.88 -14.13 1.49
C LEU A 49 -14.77 -13.00 1.99
N ILE A 50 -14.60 -11.79 1.44
CA ILE A 50 -15.43 -10.63 1.82
C ILE A 50 -16.91 -10.89 1.47
N LYS A 51 -17.16 -11.45 0.30
CA LYS A 51 -18.52 -11.78 -0.16
C LYS A 51 -19.22 -12.73 0.81
N ASN A 52 -18.50 -13.74 1.33
CA ASN A 52 -19.04 -14.73 2.25
C ASN A 52 -19.42 -14.15 3.61
N GLU A 53 -18.82 -12.99 3.99
CA GLU A 53 -19.18 -12.33 5.25
C GLU A 53 -20.52 -11.58 5.17
N ASN A 54 -21.09 -11.42 3.98
CA ASN A 54 -22.36 -10.73 3.75
C ASN A 54 -22.39 -9.30 4.32
N ILE A 55 -21.22 -8.63 4.35
CA ILE A 55 -21.09 -7.24 4.84
C ILE A 55 -21.39 -6.28 3.70
N LYS A 56 -22.32 -5.36 3.94
CA LYS A 56 -22.56 -4.25 3.01
C LYS A 56 -21.39 -3.27 3.11
N ILE A 57 -20.72 -3.02 1.99
CA ILE A 57 -19.63 -2.05 1.93
C ILE A 57 -20.21 -0.70 1.50
N ASP A 58 -20.00 0.32 2.31
CA ASP A 58 -20.50 1.66 2.00
C ASP A 58 -19.46 2.47 1.23
N PHE A 59 -18.18 2.37 1.57
CA PHE A 59 -17.09 3.12 0.96
C PHE A 59 -15.90 2.23 0.64
N TYR A 60 -15.21 2.57 -0.44
CA TYR A 60 -13.97 1.90 -0.86
C TYR A 60 -12.86 2.94 -0.99
N PHE A 61 -11.69 2.60 -0.47
CA PHE A 61 -10.48 3.42 -0.57
C PHE A 61 -9.33 2.58 -1.13
N SER A 62 -8.46 3.22 -1.88
CA SER A 62 -7.22 2.61 -2.37
C SER A 62 -6.11 3.64 -2.32
N SER A 63 -4.87 3.17 -2.28
CA SER A 63 -3.72 4.03 -2.60
C SER A 63 -3.75 4.40 -4.08
N LEU A 64 -2.77 5.21 -4.52
CA LEU A 64 -2.60 5.53 -5.95
C LEU A 64 -1.92 4.40 -6.72
N GLN A 65 -1.37 3.40 -6.03
CA GLN A 65 -0.51 2.39 -6.64
C GLN A 65 -1.31 1.34 -7.41
N LEU A 66 -0.86 1.01 -8.62
CA LEU A 66 -1.55 0.08 -9.53
C LEU A 66 -1.90 -1.24 -8.85
N ARG A 67 -0.95 -1.83 -8.11
CA ARG A 67 -1.18 -3.11 -7.43
C ARG A 67 -2.34 -3.05 -6.43
N ALA A 68 -2.53 -1.92 -5.76
CA ALA A 68 -3.64 -1.74 -4.82
C ALA A 68 -4.95 -1.47 -5.57
N ILE A 69 -4.91 -0.59 -6.56
CA ILE A 69 -6.08 -0.25 -7.39
C ILE A 69 -6.61 -1.51 -8.08
N HIS A 70 -5.73 -2.31 -8.68
CA HIS A 70 -6.14 -3.52 -9.41
C HIS A 70 -6.66 -4.59 -8.44
N THR A 71 -6.05 -4.74 -7.26
CA THR A 71 -6.60 -5.62 -6.21
C THR A 71 -8.03 -5.20 -5.87
N LEU A 72 -8.26 -3.91 -5.61
CA LEU A 72 -9.61 -3.41 -5.28
C LEU A 72 -10.59 -3.63 -6.43
N LYS A 73 -10.19 -3.34 -7.67
CA LYS A 73 -11.05 -3.53 -8.85
C LYS A 73 -11.48 -5.00 -8.99
N ILE A 74 -10.56 -5.94 -8.77
CA ILE A 74 -10.86 -7.38 -8.82
C ILE A 74 -11.85 -7.75 -7.70
N ILE A 75 -11.61 -7.29 -6.47
CA ILE A 75 -12.52 -7.51 -5.34
C ILE A 75 -13.92 -6.98 -5.67
N LYS A 76 -14.03 -5.74 -6.15
CA LYS A 76 -15.31 -5.13 -6.50
C LYS A 76 -16.05 -5.92 -7.60
N LYS A 77 -15.31 -6.47 -8.56
CA LYS A 77 -15.87 -7.32 -9.60
C LYS A 77 -16.48 -8.60 -8.99
N VAL A 78 -15.78 -9.25 -8.06
CA VAL A 78 -16.28 -10.45 -7.36
C VAL A 78 -17.54 -10.13 -6.55
N LEU A 79 -17.57 -8.94 -5.91
CA LEU A 79 -18.71 -8.48 -5.12
C LEU A 79 -19.88 -7.99 -6.01
N ASN A 80 -19.65 -7.86 -7.32
CA ASN A 80 -20.58 -7.24 -8.27
C ASN A 80 -20.98 -5.82 -7.82
N ASP A 81 -20.03 -5.07 -7.26
CA ASP A 81 -20.27 -3.73 -6.71
C ASP A 81 -19.67 -2.66 -7.63
N LYS A 82 -20.54 -1.79 -8.16
CA LYS A 82 -20.18 -0.75 -9.13
C LYS A 82 -19.90 0.62 -8.49
N LYS A 83 -20.01 0.74 -7.16
CA LYS A 83 -19.72 2.00 -6.48
C LYS A 83 -18.34 2.52 -6.85
N ASN A 84 -18.17 3.83 -6.87
CA ASN A 84 -16.86 4.44 -7.04
C ASN A 84 -15.98 4.17 -5.83
N PHE A 85 -14.67 4.39 -5.97
CA PHE A 85 -13.73 4.31 -4.86
C PHE A 85 -12.87 5.57 -4.82
N ILE A 86 -12.39 5.87 -3.64
CA ILE A 86 -11.57 7.05 -3.36
C ILE A 86 -10.11 6.63 -3.42
N LYS A 87 -9.32 7.35 -4.23
CA LYS A 87 -7.86 7.17 -4.28
C LYS A 87 -7.23 8.17 -3.31
N ALA A 88 -6.38 7.68 -2.44
CA ALA A 88 -5.71 8.51 -1.45
C ALA A 88 -4.22 8.15 -1.40
N TRP A 89 -3.36 9.11 -1.75
CA TRP A 89 -1.90 8.88 -1.73
C TRP A 89 -1.41 8.54 -0.31
N GLN A 90 -2.11 9.00 0.70
CA GLN A 90 -1.78 8.70 2.10
C GLN A 90 -1.80 7.20 2.40
N LEU A 91 -2.48 6.40 1.56
CA LEU A 91 -2.51 4.94 1.68
C LEU A 91 -1.39 4.24 0.91
N ASN A 92 -0.51 4.98 0.23
CA ASN A 92 0.64 4.39 -0.46
C ASN A 92 1.51 3.61 0.53
N GLU A 93 2.16 2.56 0.02
CA GLU A 93 3.14 1.81 0.80
C GLU A 93 4.23 2.75 1.32
N ARG A 94 4.83 2.41 2.45
CA ARG A 94 5.99 3.11 3.00
C ARG A 94 7.09 3.26 1.97
N HIS A 95 7.76 4.41 1.94
CA HIS A 95 8.90 4.66 1.06
C HIS A 95 10.18 4.06 1.67
N TYR A 96 10.89 3.25 0.89
CA TYR A 96 12.09 2.56 1.38
C TYR A 96 13.40 3.31 1.11
N GLY A 97 13.33 4.59 0.71
CA GLY A 97 14.52 5.40 0.50
C GLY A 97 15.48 4.79 -0.52
N ALA A 98 16.77 4.86 -0.23
CA ALA A 98 17.82 4.35 -1.11
C ALA A 98 17.80 2.82 -1.28
N LEU A 99 17.02 2.10 -0.48
CA LEU A 99 16.83 0.65 -0.68
C LEU A 99 15.89 0.34 -1.85
N THR A 100 15.12 1.32 -2.33
CA THR A 100 14.14 1.13 -3.40
C THR A 100 14.79 0.49 -4.64
N GLY A 101 14.18 -0.61 -5.11
CA GLY A 101 14.67 -1.34 -6.27
C GLY A 101 15.71 -2.41 -5.98
N LEU A 102 16.36 -2.35 -4.82
CA LEU A 102 17.39 -3.32 -4.46
C LEU A 102 16.76 -4.67 -4.05
N ASN A 103 17.48 -5.75 -4.31
CA ASN A 103 17.03 -7.09 -3.96
C ASN A 103 17.23 -7.32 -2.45
N LYS A 104 16.19 -7.79 -1.78
CA LYS A 104 16.20 -7.99 -0.31
C LYS A 104 17.21 -9.04 0.13
N VAL A 105 17.36 -10.13 -0.65
CA VAL A 105 18.30 -11.20 -0.32
C VAL A 105 19.75 -10.69 -0.43
N GLU A 106 20.03 -9.95 -1.50
CA GLU A 106 21.37 -9.37 -1.71
C GLU A 106 21.71 -8.36 -0.61
N MET A 107 20.75 -7.52 -0.23
CA MET A 107 20.95 -6.56 0.85
C MET A 107 21.17 -7.26 2.19
N THR A 108 20.45 -8.36 2.47
CA THR A 108 20.67 -9.16 3.68
C THR A 108 22.10 -9.67 3.72
N LYS A 109 22.64 -10.15 2.58
CA LYS A 109 24.04 -10.61 2.51
C LYS A 109 25.04 -9.46 2.71
N LYS A 110 24.69 -8.26 2.23
CA LYS A 110 25.59 -7.10 2.24
C LYS A 110 25.67 -6.40 3.60
N ILE A 111 24.53 -6.17 4.26
CA ILE A 111 24.46 -5.37 5.49
C ILE A 111 23.93 -6.14 6.70
N GLY A 112 23.63 -7.43 6.54
CA GLY A 112 23.14 -8.30 7.61
C GLY A 112 21.63 -8.30 7.77
N GLU A 113 21.12 -9.41 8.29
CA GLU A 113 19.68 -9.63 8.49
C GLU A 113 19.08 -8.62 9.48
N ASP A 114 19.79 -8.36 10.59
CA ASP A 114 19.30 -7.44 11.63
C ASP A 114 19.09 -6.04 11.09
N LYS A 115 20.01 -5.54 10.27
CA LYS A 115 19.92 -4.19 9.68
C LYS A 115 18.76 -4.10 8.67
N VAL A 116 18.62 -5.13 7.82
CA VAL A 116 17.50 -5.21 6.88
C VAL A 116 16.17 -5.28 7.64
N HIS A 117 16.11 -6.08 8.71
CA HIS A 117 14.93 -6.19 9.55
C HIS A 117 14.60 -4.84 10.21
N GLU A 118 15.61 -4.15 10.74
CA GLU A 118 15.44 -2.82 11.32
C GLU A 118 14.80 -1.85 10.33
N PHE A 119 15.33 -1.76 9.11
CA PHE A 119 14.78 -0.88 8.08
C PHE A 119 13.35 -1.26 7.67
N ARG A 120 12.97 -2.52 7.81
CA ARG A 120 11.65 -3.02 7.40
C ARG A 120 10.61 -2.96 8.51
N ARG A 121 11.01 -3.01 9.78
CA ARG A 121 10.08 -3.26 10.89
C ARG A 121 10.15 -2.25 12.04
N SER A 122 11.24 -1.49 12.17
CA SER A 122 11.33 -0.53 13.27
C SER A 122 10.33 0.61 13.10
N TRP A 123 9.95 1.21 14.21
CA TRP A 123 8.97 2.29 14.24
C TRP A 123 9.51 3.58 13.62
N ASP A 124 10.70 4.02 14.04
CA ASP A 124 11.23 5.34 13.70
C ASP A 124 12.56 5.34 12.93
N VAL A 125 13.17 4.17 12.69
CA VAL A 125 14.38 4.08 11.85
C VAL A 125 13.98 4.03 10.39
N LYS A 126 14.65 4.80 9.56
CA LYS A 126 14.40 4.84 8.11
C LYS A 126 15.72 4.74 7.33
N PRO A 127 15.65 4.17 6.11
CA PRO A 127 16.82 4.13 5.23
C PRO A 127 17.26 5.54 4.80
N GLU A 128 18.45 5.64 4.26
CA GLU A 128 18.92 6.87 3.62
C GLU A 128 17.94 7.32 2.53
N ALA A 129 17.89 8.63 2.28
CA ALA A 129 17.01 9.20 1.26
C ALA A 129 17.39 8.69 -0.13
N LEU A 130 16.39 8.44 -0.96
CA LEU A 130 16.59 8.13 -2.37
C LEU A 130 16.95 9.42 -3.11
N ASP A 131 17.93 9.35 -4.01
CA ASP A 131 18.32 10.46 -4.85
C ASP A 131 17.13 10.93 -5.70
N LYS A 132 16.90 12.24 -5.75
CA LYS A 132 15.79 12.83 -6.51
C LYS A 132 15.94 12.62 -8.02
N GLU A 133 17.14 12.35 -8.51
CA GLU A 133 17.39 12.06 -9.92
C GLU A 133 17.12 10.57 -10.26
N SER A 134 16.92 9.72 -9.26
CA SER A 134 16.60 8.31 -9.49
C SER A 134 15.28 8.17 -10.27
N PRO A 135 15.22 7.28 -11.28
CA PRO A 135 13.94 7.00 -11.95
C PRO A 135 12.89 6.38 -11.02
N TYR A 136 13.31 5.88 -9.87
CA TYR A 136 12.41 5.32 -8.86
C TYR A 136 11.92 6.37 -7.85
N HIS A 137 12.44 7.60 -7.91
CA HIS A 137 11.98 8.65 -7.01
C HIS A 137 10.55 9.07 -7.42
N PRO A 138 9.62 9.22 -6.46
CA PRO A 138 8.23 9.56 -6.80
C PRO A 138 8.06 10.83 -7.64
N LEU A 139 8.97 11.78 -7.53
CA LEU A 139 8.97 12.99 -8.39
C LEU A 139 9.06 12.66 -9.88
N ASN A 140 9.60 11.49 -10.22
CA ASN A 140 9.84 11.06 -11.62
C ASN A 140 8.82 10.00 -12.05
N ILE A 141 7.78 9.74 -11.25
CA ILE A 141 6.74 8.73 -11.54
C ILE A 141 5.40 9.46 -11.76
N ASP A 142 4.86 9.33 -12.95
CA ASP A 142 3.62 10.01 -13.39
C ASP A 142 2.46 9.82 -12.42
N THR A 143 2.36 8.65 -11.80
CA THR A 143 1.29 8.31 -10.85
C THR A 143 1.13 9.37 -9.76
N TYR A 144 2.22 10.04 -9.37
CA TYR A 144 2.25 10.94 -8.20
C TYR A 144 2.31 12.43 -8.56
N LYS A 145 2.17 12.78 -9.81
CA LYS A 145 2.32 14.18 -10.30
C LYS A 145 1.32 15.17 -9.68
N GLU A 146 0.19 14.68 -9.19
CA GLU A 146 -0.83 15.53 -8.55
C GLU A 146 -0.59 15.74 -7.05
N ILE A 147 0.38 15.05 -6.47
CA ILE A 147 0.72 15.24 -5.05
C ILE A 147 1.61 16.47 -4.93
N PRO A 148 1.30 17.41 -4.00
CA PRO A 148 2.20 18.54 -3.76
C PRO A 148 3.64 18.09 -3.48
N ILE A 149 4.60 18.73 -4.11
CA ILE A 149 6.02 18.32 -4.08
C ILE A 149 6.54 18.20 -2.64
N GLU A 150 6.13 19.12 -1.77
CA GLU A 150 6.53 19.14 -0.36
C GLU A 150 6.02 17.95 0.45
N LEU A 151 5.04 17.21 -0.08
CA LEU A 151 4.47 16.02 0.58
C LEU A 151 5.05 14.71 0.04
N ILE A 152 5.90 14.78 -1.00
CA ILE A 152 6.50 13.60 -1.60
C ILE A 152 7.74 13.18 -0.80
N PRO A 153 7.77 11.95 -0.24
CA PRO A 153 8.91 11.52 0.56
C PRO A 153 10.07 11.03 -0.31
N SER A 154 11.30 11.19 0.22
CA SER A 154 12.49 10.53 -0.32
C SER A 154 12.88 9.31 0.51
N THR A 155 12.31 9.16 1.70
CA THR A 155 12.43 8.00 2.61
C THR A 155 11.38 8.13 3.70
N GLU A 156 10.98 7.03 4.29
CA GLU A 156 10.01 7.02 5.41
C GLU A 156 10.35 5.94 6.44
N SER A 157 10.10 6.27 7.70
CA SER A 157 9.93 5.29 8.77
C SER A 157 8.47 4.82 8.81
N LEU A 158 8.15 3.82 9.64
CA LEU A 158 6.76 3.44 9.90
C LEU A 158 6.00 4.59 10.59
N LYS A 159 6.69 5.34 11.45
CA LYS A 159 6.15 6.51 12.11
C LYS A 159 5.69 7.57 11.10
N ASP A 160 6.54 7.87 10.11
CA ASP A 160 6.21 8.84 9.04
C ASP A 160 4.98 8.37 8.26
N THR A 161 4.95 7.10 7.87
CA THR A 161 3.83 6.48 7.15
C THR A 161 2.55 6.56 7.98
N SER A 162 2.65 6.21 9.27
CA SER A 162 1.52 6.24 10.21
C SER A 162 0.90 7.65 10.29
N HIS A 163 1.73 8.69 10.37
CA HIS A 163 1.24 10.07 10.46
C HIS A 163 0.35 10.43 9.26
N ARG A 164 0.79 10.12 8.03
CA ARG A 164 -0.02 10.47 6.85
C ARG A 164 -1.29 9.62 6.73
N VAL A 165 -1.23 8.34 7.15
CA VAL A 165 -2.41 7.46 7.15
C VAL A 165 -3.44 7.93 8.19
N LEU A 166 -2.99 8.24 9.41
CA LEU A 166 -3.89 8.69 10.49
C LEU A 166 -4.55 10.03 10.13
N LYS A 167 -3.83 10.93 9.48
CA LYS A 167 -4.40 12.20 9.02
C LYS A 167 -5.57 11.95 8.06
N LEU A 168 -5.45 11.01 7.13
CA LEU A 168 -6.54 10.66 6.21
C LEU A 168 -7.79 10.20 6.98
N PHE A 169 -7.62 9.40 8.04
CA PHE A 169 -8.73 8.92 8.85
C PHE A 169 -9.39 10.04 9.69
N GLN A 170 -8.63 11.06 10.08
CA GLN A 170 -9.14 12.19 10.86
C GLN A 170 -9.94 13.17 9.96
N ASP A 171 -9.40 13.47 8.80
CA ASP A 171 -10.03 14.39 7.84
C ASP A 171 -11.33 13.81 7.23
N UNK A 172 -11.67 12.36 7.24
CA UNK A 172 -12.69 11.62 6.71
C UNK A 172 -13.69 11.15 7.41
#